data_bea0be0f1586932f1edaeea203a05acd
#
_entry.id   bea0be0f1586932f1edaeea203a05acd
#
_cell.length_a   1.000
_cell.length_b   1.000
_cell.length_c   1.000
_cell.angle_alpha   90.00
_cell.angle_beta   90.00
_cell.angle_gamma   90.00
#
_symmetry.space_group_name_H-M   'P 1'
#
loop_
_entity.id
_entity.type
_entity.pdbx_description
1 polymer ?
#
loop_
_entity_poly.entity_id
_entity_poly.type
_entity_poly.pdbx_seq_one_letter_code
_entity_poly.pdbx_strand_id
1 'polypeptide(L)'
;MKIVRVQYTTTAEFAPVNQANIAAIVQELKELNHPGINYSCWLLPDGKTFMHFDQFETEEGHQLLQSLKSFGKFGNELWASGLEVEPKLDLLSLVAATEV
;
A
#
# COMPACT_ATOMS: atom_id res chain seq x y z
N MET A 1 -10.03 -14.24 4.21
CA MET A 1 -9.47 -12.86 4.22
C MET A 1 -7.98 -12.91 4.00
N LYS A 2 -7.46 -12.03 3.15
CA LYS A 2 -6.03 -11.91 2.87
C LYS A 2 -5.53 -10.59 3.45
N ILE A 3 -4.48 -10.64 4.26
CA ILE A 3 -3.87 -9.45 4.85
C ILE A 3 -2.41 -9.42 4.44
N VAL A 4 -2.01 -8.33 3.79
CA VAL A 4 -0.66 -8.15 3.26
C VAL A 4 -0.03 -6.94 3.93
N ARG A 5 1.20 -7.11 4.41
CA ARG A 5 2.01 -6.01 4.92
C ARG A 5 3.21 -5.82 3.99
N VAL A 6 3.44 -4.58 3.56
CA VAL A 6 4.59 -4.25 2.73
C VAL A 6 5.34 -3.11 3.38
N GLN A 7 6.65 -3.24 3.51
CA GLN A 7 7.49 -2.19 4.07
C GLN A 7 8.72 -1.96 3.20
N TYR A 8 9.07 -0.69 3.00
CA TYR A 8 10.23 -0.28 2.20
C TYR A 8 10.69 1.11 2.65
N THR A 9 11.90 1.50 2.23
CA THR A 9 12.43 2.83 2.52
C THR A 9 12.81 3.52 1.22
N THR A 10 12.25 4.70 0.99
CA THR A 10 12.58 5.54 -0.17
C THR A 10 13.76 6.44 0.16
N THR A 11 14.24 7.20 -0.84
CA THR A 11 15.09 8.35 -0.54
C THR A 11 14.24 9.45 0.08
N ALA A 12 14.88 10.35 0.84
CA ALA A 12 14.17 11.49 1.40
C ALA A 12 13.53 12.36 0.33
N GLU A 13 14.18 12.48 -0.84
CA GLU A 13 13.68 13.28 -1.96
C GLU A 13 12.42 12.69 -2.59
N PHE A 14 12.34 11.37 -2.68
CA PHE A 14 11.20 10.70 -3.28
C PHE A 14 10.01 10.57 -2.33
N ALA A 15 10.23 10.62 -1.02
CA ALA A 15 9.16 10.39 -0.03
C ALA A 15 7.89 11.23 -0.28
N PRO A 16 7.97 12.55 -0.57
CA PRO A 16 6.77 13.33 -0.86
C PRO A 16 6.04 12.88 -2.13
N VAL A 17 6.76 12.49 -3.15
CA VAL A 17 6.18 11.95 -4.40
C VAL A 17 5.44 10.66 -4.10
N ASN A 18 6.06 9.78 -3.31
CA ASN A 18 5.45 8.51 -2.92
C ASN A 18 4.16 8.73 -2.14
N GLN A 19 4.14 9.70 -1.22
CA GLN A 19 2.94 10.04 -0.48
C GLN A 19 1.80 10.49 -1.40
N ALA A 20 2.11 11.32 -2.40
CA ALA A 20 1.13 11.77 -3.37
C ALA A 20 0.58 10.61 -4.22
N ASN A 21 1.45 9.69 -4.63
CA ASN A 21 1.04 8.53 -5.40
C ASN A 21 0.14 7.59 -4.59
N ILE A 22 0.43 7.42 -3.30
CA ILE A 22 -0.40 6.62 -2.39
C ILE A 22 -1.77 7.28 -2.18
N ALA A 23 -1.79 8.61 -2.00
CA ALA A 23 -3.05 9.35 -1.87
C ALA A 23 -3.94 9.16 -3.09
N ALA A 24 -3.35 9.09 -4.29
CA ALA A 24 -4.11 8.83 -5.52
C ALA A 24 -4.74 7.43 -5.52
N ILE A 25 -4.03 6.42 -5.00
CA ILE A 25 -4.60 5.06 -4.85
C ILE A 25 -5.82 5.11 -3.93
N VAL A 26 -5.68 5.75 -2.77
CA VAL A 26 -6.78 5.86 -1.79
C VAL A 26 -7.97 6.57 -2.41
N GLN A 27 -7.74 7.64 -3.16
CA GLN A 27 -8.82 8.37 -3.82
C GLN A 27 -9.55 7.49 -4.84
N GLU A 28 -8.82 6.74 -5.64
CA GLU A 28 -9.42 5.85 -6.64
C GLU A 28 -10.22 4.73 -5.95
N LEU A 29 -9.70 4.15 -4.86
CA LEU A 29 -10.41 3.14 -4.10
C LEU A 29 -11.70 3.69 -3.48
N LYS A 30 -11.68 4.92 -2.98
CA LYS A 30 -12.88 5.57 -2.43
C LYS A 30 -13.94 5.76 -3.51
N GLU A 31 -13.54 6.16 -4.71
CA GLU A 31 -14.47 6.34 -5.83
C GLU A 31 -15.11 5.02 -6.25
N LEU A 32 -14.36 3.93 -6.23
CA LEU A 32 -14.88 2.60 -6.52
C LEU A 32 -15.82 2.08 -5.43
N ASN A 33 -15.62 2.52 -4.21
CA ASN A 33 -16.43 2.13 -3.05
C ASN A 33 -16.57 0.60 -2.92
N HIS A 34 -15.49 -0.14 -3.13
CA HIS A 34 -15.49 -1.60 -3.03
C HIS A 34 -15.45 -2.02 -1.56
N PRO A 35 -16.45 -2.75 -1.06
CA PRO A 35 -16.55 -3.05 0.38
C PRO A 35 -15.51 -4.05 0.88
N GLY A 36 -14.91 -4.83 0.00
CA GLY A 36 -13.99 -5.90 0.38
C GLY A 36 -12.52 -5.49 0.41
N ILE A 37 -12.21 -4.20 0.28
CA ILE A 37 -10.82 -3.70 0.29
C ILE A 37 -10.66 -2.70 1.41
N ASN A 38 -9.70 -2.97 2.31
CA ASN A 38 -9.28 -2.02 3.33
C ASN A 38 -7.78 -1.78 3.17
N TYR A 39 -7.43 -0.59 2.72
CA TYR A 39 -6.06 -0.22 2.37
C TYR A 39 -5.61 0.95 3.25
N SER A 40 -4.44 0.80 3.89
CA SER A 40 -3.84 1.88 4.66
C SER A 40 -2.33 1.91 4.48
N CYS A 41 -1.76 3.10 4.58
CA CYS A 41 -0.33 3.29 4.50
C CYS A 41 0.12 4.22 5.62
N TRP A 42 1.24 3.91 6.23
CA TRP A 42 1.78 4.61 7.38
C TRP A 42 3.22 5.01 7.10
N LEU A 43 3.60 6.20 7.54
CA LEU A 43 4.96 6.70 7.41
C LEU A 43 5.65 6.64 8.77
N LEU A 44 6.84 6.04 8.82
CA LEU A 44 7.63 5.97 10.04
C LEU A 44 8.25 7.32 10.39
N PRO A 45 8.71 7.52 11.64
CA PRO A 45 9.28 8.81 12.05
C PRO A 45 10.50 9.28 11.26
N ASP A 46 11.18 8.39 10.54
CA ASP A 46 12.30 8.78 9.68
C ASP A 46 11.87 9.57 8.44
N GLY A 47 10.56 9.64 8.18
CA GLY A 47 10.00 10.41 7.07
C GLY A 47 10.16 9.77 5.70
N LYS A 48 10.68 8.56 5.60
CA LYS A 48 10.94 7.89 4.32
C LYS A 48 10.70 6.39 4.30
N THR A 49 10.36 5.78 5.43
CA THR A 49 9.99 4.38 5.50
C THR A 49 8.47 4.27 5.54
N PHE A 50 7.92 3.53 4.59
CA PHE A 50 6.48 3.36 4.40
C PHE A 50 6.08 1.95 4.75
N MET A 51 4.92 1.82 5.40
CA MET A 51 4.34 0.54 5.77
C MET A 51 2.90 0.50 5.28
N HIS A 52 2.60 -0.46 4.40
CA HIS A 52 1.27 -0.67 3.87
C HIS A 52 0.60 -1.84 4.55
N PHE A 53 -0.68 -1.71 4.87
CA PHE A 53 -1.53 -2.81 5.30
C PHE A 53 -2.72 -2.88 4.36
N ASP A 54 -2.81 -3.99 3.63
CA ASP A 54 -3.86 -4.21 2.65
C ASP A 54 -4.68 -5.41 3.08
N GLN A 55 -5.98 -5.22 3.28
CA GLN A 55 -6.90 -6.30 3.63
C GLN A 55 -7.89 -6.52 2.50
N PHE A 56 -8.02 -7.76 2.08
CA PHE A 56 -8.93 -8.15 1.02
C PHE A 56 -9.83 -9.28 1.51
N GLU A 57 -11.14 -9.12 1.39
CA GLU A 57 -12.08 -10.20 1.72
C GLU A 57 -11.95 -11.37 0.75
N THR A 58 -11.66 -11.07 -0.52
CA THR A 58 -11.51 -12.07 -1.58
C THR A 58 -10.28 -11.76 -2.42
N GLU A 59 -9.80 -12.76 -3.15
CA GLU A 59 -8.69 -12.57 -4.10
C GLU A 59 -9.06 -11.58 -5.21
N GLU A 60 -10.33 -11.49 -5.56
CA GLU A 60 -10.81 -10.51 -6.55
C GLU A 60 -10.49 -9.08 -6.12
N GLY A 61 -10.65 -8.75 -4.84
CA GLY A 61 -10.28 -7.43 -4.31
C GLY A 61 -8.81 -7.11 -4.49
N HIS A 62 -7.95 -8.10 -4.24
CA HIS A 62 -6.50 -7.93 -4.44
C HIS A 62 -6.19 -7.69 -5.92
N GLN A 63 -6.78 -8.47 -6.81
CA GLN A 63 -6.59 -8.29 -8.25
C GLN A 63 -7.09 -6.92 -8.71
N LEU A 64 -8.21 -6.46 -8.16
CA LEU A 64 -8.75 -5.14 -8.48
C LEU A 64 -7.76 -4.03 -8.10
N LEU A 65 -7.19 -4.07 -6.90
CA LEU A 65 -6.19 -3.09 -6.48
C LEU A 65 -5.02 -3.06 -7.47
N GLN A 66 -4.51 -4.24 -7.84
CA GLN A 66 -3.37 -4.35 -8.75
C GLN A 66 -3.69 -3.83 -10.16
N SER A 67 -4.96 -3.79 -10.54
CA SER A 67 -5.39 -3.31 -11.86
C SER A 67 -5.57 -1.79 -11.95
N LEU A 68 -5.55 -1.08 -10.83
CA LEU A 68 -5.78 0.36 -10.82
C LEU A 68 -4.62 1.11 -11.49
N LYS A 69 -4.96 2.14 -12.27
CA LYS A 69 -3.94 2.99 -12.90
C LYS A 69 -3.05 3.67 -11.87
N SER A 70 -3.63 4.15 -10.78
CA SER A 70 -2.89 4.78 -9.70
C SER A 70 -1.91 3.82 -9.05
N PHE A 71 -2.29 2.55 -8.89
CA PHE A 71 -1.41 1.53 -8.34
C PHE A 71 -0.24 1.24 -9.28
N GLY A 72 -0.50 1.16 -10.58
CA GLY A 72 0.54 0.99 -11.60
C GLY A 72 1.56 2.14 -11.60
N LYS A 73 1.06 3.37 -11.54
CA LYS A 73 1.92 4.55 -11.47
C LYS A 73 2.77 4.53 -10.20
N PHE A 74 2.14 4.24 -9.06
CA PHE A 74 2.84 4.12 -7.78
C PHE A 74 3.99 3.12 -7.86
N GLY A 75 3.72 1.91 -8.35
CA GLY A 75 4.73 0.86 -8.43
C GLY A 75 5.87 1.20 -9.39
N ASN A 76 5.55 1.71 -10.58
CA ASN A 76 6.54 2.05 -11.59
C ASN A 76 7.49 3.15 -11.09
N GLU A 77 6.95 4.20 -10.48
CA GLU A 77 7.76 5.30 -9.97
C GLU A 77 8.58 4.88 -8.75
N LEU A 78 8.01 4.07 -7.88
CA LEU A 78 8.71 3.57 -6.71
C LEU A 78 9.95 2.78 -7.10
N TRP A 79 9.82 1.81 -8.01
CA TRP A 79 10.94 0.98 -8.44
C TRP A 79 11.99 1.77 -9.20
N ALA A 80 11.59 2.83 -9.93
CA ALA A 80 12.52 3.69 -10.64
C ALA A 80 13.21 4.72 -9.76
N SER A 81 12.76 4.91 -8.51
CA SER A 81 13.23 5.99 -7.64
C SER A 81 14.59 5.74 -6.98
N GLY A 82 15.08 4.51 -6.97
CA GLY A 82 16.31 4.16 -6.25
C GLY A 82 16.06 3.99 -4.76
N LEU A 83 15.35 2.94 -4.40
CA LEU A 83 14.99 2.62 -3.01
C LEU A 83 16.23 2.41 -2.14
N GLU A 84 16.19 2.92 -0.91
CA GLU A 84 17.23 2.64 0.10
C GLU A 84 17.05 1.23 0.67
N VAL A 85 15.81 0.79 0.85
CA VAL A 85 15.48 -0.59 1.27
C VAL A 85 14.34 -1.07 0.38
N GLU A 86 14.56 -2.21 -0.27
CA GLU A 86 13.55 -2.80 -1.16
C GLU A 86 12.32 -3.28 -0.39
N PRO A 87 11.16 -3.35 -1.07
CA PRO A 87 9.95 -3.83 -0.43
C PRO A 87 10.08 -5.26 0.08
N LYS A 88 9.65 -5.44 1.33
CA LYS A 88 9.46 -6.75 1.93
C LYS A 88 7.97 -6.96 2.15
N LEU A 89 7.46 -8.05 1.62
CA LEU A 89 6.05 -8.40 1.70
C LEU A 89 5.87 -9.56 2.68
N ASP A 90 4.94 -9.41 3.61
CA ASP A 90 4.55 -10.46 4.55
C ASP A 90 3.04 -10.71 4.41
N LEU A 91 2.66 -11.97 4.44
CA LEU A 91 1.25 -12.36 4.60
C LEU A 91 0.98 -12.52 6.09
N LEU A 92 -0.03 -11.83 6.58
CA LEU A 92 -0.33 -11.79 8.00
C LEU A 92 -1.56 -12.65 8.30
N SER A 93 -1.53 -13.29 9.49
CA SER A 93 -2.69 -14.00 10.01
C SER A 93 -3.15 -13.30 11.28
N LEU A 94 -4.44 -12.97 11.33
CA LEU A 94 -5.01 -12.35 12.52
C LEU A 94 -4.98 -13.34 13.69
N VAL A 95 -4.39 -12.91 14.80
CA VAL A 95 -4.42 -13.69 16.05
C VAL A 95 -5.62 -13.27 16.89
N ALA A 96 -5.78 -11.98 17.08
CA ALA A 96 -6.89 -11.42 17.86
C ALA A 96 -7.03 -9.92 17.56
N ALA A 97 -8.24 -9.42 17.68
CA ALA A 97 -8.54 -8.00 17.54
C ALA A 97 -9.72 -7.65 18.43
N THR A 98 -9.79 -6.38 18.85
CA THR A 98 -10.93 -5.88 19.65
C THR A 98 -12.16 -5.68 18.76
N GLU A 99 -11.97 -5.43 17.48
CA GLU A 99 -13.03 -5.31 16.48
C GLU A 99 -12.79 -6.31 15.35
N VAL A 100 -13.84 -6.98 14.96
CA VAL A 100 -13.79 -7.98 13.89
C VAL A 100 -14.92 -7.71 12.90
#